data_fe6254d909395b4f9b232abb3ea37c54
#
_entry.id   fe6254d909395b4f9b232abb3ea37c54
#
_cell.length_a   1.000
_cell.length_b   1.000
_cell.length_c   1.000
_cell.angle_alpha   90.00
_cell.angle_beta   90.00
_cell.angle_gamma   90.00
#
_symmetry.space_group_name_H-M   'P 1'
#
loop_
_entity.id
_entity.type
_entity.pdbx_description
1 polymer ?
#
loop_
_entity_poly.entity_id
_entity_poly.type
_entity_poly.pdbx_seq_one_letter_code
_entity_poly.pdbx_strand_id
1 'polypeptide(L)'
;MSFENKSRHLHLWELAGLIALCAVMLSGLWAEGRQTSIAGSLVRLHVLAVSDAPEEQAVKLRVRDAVLECLTPRLADVHDADKAGAVLTSSLDLIRTAAEGAAGGRAVRVSLGEERYPTRDYAGFTLPAGRYRSLRVVLGEGQGHNWWCVVFPPLCLAAAEKEAMQPVMNFEDYALITREEGWEIRFRIVELWGELINSLEL
;
A
#
# COMPACT_ATOMS: atom_id res chain seq x y z
N MET A 1 3.54 51.47 -30.98
CA MET A 1 2.58 50.34 -30.92
C MET A 1 3.18 48.98 -30.62
N SER A 2 4.51 48.81 -30.43
CA SER A 2 5.13 47.50 -30.21
C SER A 2 5.31 47.11 -28.75
N PHE A 3 5.38 48.06 -27.82
CA PHE A 3 5.62 47.77 -26.39
C PHE A 3 4.40 47.29 -25.62
N GLU A 4 3.20 47.76 -25.97
CA GLU A 4 1.94 47.31 -25.33
C GLU A 4 1.60 45.84 -25.63
N ASN A 5 1.96 45.38 -26.84
CA ASN A 5 1.67 44.00 -27.23
C ASN A 5 2.61 43.00 -26.49
N LYS A 6 3.84 43.42 -26.16
CA LYS A 6 4.80 42.58 -25.43
C LYS A 6 4.43 42.41 -23.96
N SER A 7 3.89 43.46 -23.31
CA SER A 7 3.42 43.36 -21.93
C SER A 7 2.17 42.46 -21.78
N ARG A 8 1.21 42.54 -22.73
CA ARG A 8 0.04 41.64 -22.74
C ARG A 8 0.39 40.17 -22.91
N HIS A 9 1.39 39.86 -23.75
CA HIS A 9 1.87 38.48 -23.91
C HIS A 9 2.59 37.96 -22.66
N LEU A 10 3.36 38.79 -21.99
CA LEU A 10 4.02 38.46 -20.72
C LEU A 10 2.98 38.14 -19.65
N HIS A 11 1.94 38.97 -19.47
CA HIS A 11 0.86 38.71 -18.51
C HIS A 11 0.06 37.45 -18.82
N LEU A 12 -0.15 37.11 -20.10
CA LEU A 12 -0.85 35.87 -20.46
C LEU A 12 -0.02 34.62 -20.11
N TRP A 13 1.29 34.64 -20.29
CA TRP A 13 2.18 33.55 -19.90
C TRP A 13 2.30 33.41 -18.38
N GLU A 14 2.34 34.52 -17.65
CA GLU A 14 2.33 34.53 -16.19
C GLU A 14 1.01 33.94 -15.66
N LEU A 15 -0.13 34.36 -16.22
CA LEU A 15 -1.44 33.83 -15.85
C LEU A 15 -1.55 32.34 -16.17
N ALA A 16 -1.10 31.91 -17.35
CA ALA A 16 -1.08 30.50 -17.73
C ALA A 16 -0.18 29.68 -16.79
N GLY A 17 0.97 30.21 -16.41
CA GLY A 17 1.88 29.59 -15.43
C GLY A 17 1.24 29.45 -14.06
N LEU A 18 0.55 30.47 -13.57
CA LEU A 18 -0.19 30.41 -12.30
C LEU A 18 -1.32 29.39 -12.33
N ILE A 19 -2.09 29.34 -13.42
CA ILE A 19 -3.17 28.35 -13.57
C ILE A 19 -2.59 26.94 -13.58
N ALA A 20 -1.48 26.71 -14.32
CA ALA A 20 -0.84 25.42 -14.36
C ALA A 20 -0.31 25.01 -12.98
N LEU A 21 0.32 25.93 -12.24
CA LEU A 21 0.77 25.68 -10.88
C LEU A 21 -0.38 25.34 -9.95
N CYS A 22 -1.47 26.10 -9.98
CA CYS A 22 -2.67 25.80 -9.19
C CYS A 22 -3.25 24.44 -9.54
N ALA A 23 -3.31 24.07 -10.82
CA ALA A 23 -3.80 22.78 -11.25
C ALA A 23 -2.93 21.61 -10.72
N VAL A 24 -1.60 21.77 -10.76
CA VAL A 24 -0.67 20.78 -10.19
C VAL A 24 -0.85 20.65 -8.69
N MET A 25 -0.92 21.76 -7.97
CA MET A 25 -1.14 21.76 -6.51
C MET A 25 -2.45 21.10 -6.12
N LEU A 26 -3.55 21.44 -6.80
CA LEU A 26 -4.87 20.84 -6.54
C LEU A 26 -4.87 19.34 -6.87
N SER A 27 -4.23 18.94 -7.96
CA SER A 27 -4.09 17.51 -8.32
C SER A 27 -3.29 16.75 -7.28
N GLY A 28 -2.22 17.34 -6.74
CA GLY A 28 -1.42 16.76 -5.66
C GLY A 28 -2.20 16.58 -4.37
N LEU A 29 -2.92 17.61 -3.93
CA LEU A 29 -3.78 17.53 -2.73
C LEU A 29 -4.87 16.48 -2.88
N TRP A 30 -5.47 16.39 -4.05
CA TRP A 30 -6.47 15.35 -4.34
C TRP A 30 -5.84 13.96 -4.32
N ALA A 31 -4.66 13.78 -4.93
CA ALA A 31 -3.94 12.51 -4.98
C ALA A 31 -3.54 12.03 -3.58
N GLU A 32 -3.03 12.95 -2.74
CA GLU A 32 -2.69 12.67 -1.34
C GLU A 32 -3.92 12.21 -0.55
N GLY A 33 -5.05 12.92 -0.70
CA GLY A 33 -6.31 12.55 -0.06
C GLY A 33 -6.79 11.15 -0.48
N ARG A 34 -6.66 10.79 -1.76
CA ARG A 34 -7.02 9.44 -2.26
C ARG A 34 -6.07 8.38 -1.72
N GLN A 35 -4.77 8.63 -1.77
CA GLN A 35 -3.76 7.69 -1.25
C GLN A 35 -3.99 7.43 0.25
N THR A 36 -4.23 8.47 1.04
CA THR A 36 -4.51 8.37 2.48
C THR A 36 -5.81 7.58 2.75
N SER A 37 -6.86 7.81 1.97
CA SER A 37 -8.13 7.07 2.07
C SER A 37 -7.95 5.58 1.77
N ILE A 38 -7.27 5.24 0.68
CA ILE A 38 -6.94 3.86 0.30
C ILE A 38 -6.09 3.20 1.39
N ALA A 39 -5.03 3.87 1.84
CA ALA A 39 -4.15 3.34 2.87
C ALA A 39 -4.86 3.12 4.21
N GLY A 40 -5.80 4.02 4.56
CA GLY A 40 -6.62 3.91 5.77
C GLY A 40 -7.64 2.76 5.74
N SER A 41 -7.95 2.24 4.56
CA SER A 41 -8.95 1.16 4.38
C SER A 41 -8.37 -0.24 4.47
N LEU A 42 -7.05 -0.41 4.55
CA LEU A 42 -6.42 -1.73 4.51
C LEU A 42 -5.19 -1.83 5.44
N VAL A 43 -4.79 -3.07 5.73
CA VAL A 43 -3.52 -3.37 6.41
C VAL A 43 -2.71 -4.30 5.50
N ARG A 44 -1.45 -3.96 5.29
CA ARG A 44 -0.53 -4.76 4.46
C ARG A 44 0.22 -5.79 5.30
N LEU A 45 0.71 -6.83 4.63
CA LEU A 45 1.64 -7.81 5.22
C LEU A 45 2.95 -7.76 4.44
N HIS A 46 4.04 -7.63 5.17
CA HIS A 46 5.39 -7.65 4.63
C HIS A 46 6.22 -8.75 5.31
N VAL A 47 6.63 -9.76 4.56
CA VAL A 47 7.49 -10.83 5.06
C VAL A 47 8.83 -10.76 4.36
N LEU A 48 9.92 -10.65 5.15
CA LEU A 48 11.29 -10.57 4.66
C LEU A 48 12.02 -11.89 4.92
N ALA A 49 12.61 -12.46 3.87
CA ALA A 49 13.47 -13.64 3.99
C ALA A 49 14.84 -13.28 4.56
N VAL A 50 15.55 -14.26 5.11
CA VAL A 50 16.95 -14.12 5.56
C VAL A 50 17.87 -13.75 4.39
N SER A 51 17.67 -14.42 3.23
CA SER A 51 18.44 -14.22 2.01
C SER A 51 17.62 -14.65 0.79
N ASP A 52 18.23 -14.54 -0.40
CA ASP A 52 17.61 -14.96 -1.67
C ASP A 52 17.81 -16.45 -2.00
N ALA A 53 18.47 -17.21 -1.14
CA ALA A 53 18.61 -18.65 -1.33
C ALA A 53 17.22 -19.32 -1.44
N PRO A 54 17.04 -20.29 -2.35
CA PRO A 54 15.72 -20.93 -2.56
C PRO A 54 15.11 -21.51 -1.29
N GLU A 55 15.93 -22.04 -0.39
CA GLU A 55 15.51 -22.57 0.91
C GLU A 55 14.91 -21.46 1.80
N GLU A 56 15.55 -20.29 1.85
CA GLU A 56 15.09 -19.14 2.64
C GLU A 56 13.80 -18.54 2.05
N GLN A 57 13.69 -18.54 0.73
CA GLN A 57 12.45 -18.12 0.06
C GLN A 57 11.30 -19.11 0.36
N ALA A 58 11.57 -20.42 0.40
CA ALA A 58 10.58 -21.42 0.80
C ALA A 58 10.15 -21.27 2.28
N VAL A 59 11.11 -20.98 3.19
CA VAL A 59 10.81 -20.69 4.60
C VAL A 59 9.92 -19.47 4.72
N LYS A 60 10.23 -18.37 4.02
CA LYS A 60 9.41 -17.14 3.99
C LYS A 60 7.95 -17.44 3.63
N LEU A 61 7.71 -18.28 2.61
CA LEU A 61 6.35 -18.64 2.21
C LEU A 61 5.63 -19.47 3.28
N ARG A 62 6.30 -20.42 3.93
CA ARG A 62 5.72 -21.18 5.06
C ARG A 62 5.35 -20.25 6.23
N VAL A 63 6.22 -19.30 6.56
CA VAL A 63 5.97 -18.32 7.62
C VAL A 63 4.78 -17.44 7.26
N ARG A 64 4.71 -16.95 6.01
CA ARG A 64 3.53 -16.21 5.51
C ARG A 64 2.24 -17.02 5.73
N ASP A 65 2.23 -18.29 5.32
CA ASP A 65 1.05 -19.15 5.40
C ASP A 65 0.62 -19.39 6.85
N ALA A 66 1.56 -19.65 7.75
CA ALA A 66 1.30 -19.81 9.18
C ALA A 66 0.73 -18.54 9.82
N VAL A 67 1.24 -17.36 9.45
CA VAL A 67 0.72 -16.08 9.90
C VAL A 67 -0.71 -15.85 9.39
N LEU A 68 -0.98 -16.14 8.12
CA LEU A 68 -2.32 -15.99 7.54
C LEU A 68 -3.32 -16.96 8.17
N GLU A 69 -2.94 -18.22 8.36
CA GLU A 69 -3.78 -19.23 9.05
C GLU A 69 -4.14 -18.79 10.47
N CYS A 70 -3.17 -18.24 11.20
CA CYS A 70 -3.38 -17.68 12.53
C CYS A 70 -4.35 -16.48 12.52
N LEU A 71 -4.31 -15.62 11.50
CA LEU A 71 -5.07 -14.37 11.45
C LEU A 71 -6.46 -14.51 10.82
N THR A 72 -6.65 -15.42 9.87
CA THR A 72 -7.92 -15.59 9.14
C THR A 72 -9.14 -15.68 10.08
N PRO A 73 -9.18 -16.53 11.11
CA PRO A 73 -10.35 -16.61 11.99
C PRO A 73 -10.54 -15.37 12.87
N ARG A 74 -9.49 -14.59 13.11
CA ARG A 74 -9.54 -13.39 13.95
C ARG A 74 -10.03 -12.16 13.20
N LEU A 75 -9.84 -12.15 11.89
CA LEU A 75 -10.23 -11.04 11.02
C LEU A 75 -11.55 -11.33 10.27
N ALA A 76 -12.14 -12.52 10.43
CA ALA A 76 -13.34 -12.95 9.68
C ALA A 76 -14.52 -12.00 9.85
N ASP A 77 -14.76 -11.52 11.08
CA ASP A 77 -15.88 -10.63 11.42
C ASP A 77 -15.45 -9.14 11.53
N VAL A 78 -14.26 -8.82 11.05
CA VAL A 78 -13.75 -7.45 11.06
C VAL A 78 -14.05 -6.80 9.70
N HIS A 79 -14.68 -5.62 9.74
CA HIS A 79 -15.08 -4.87 8.54
C HIS A 79 -14.46 -3.46 8.46
N ASP A 80 -13.47 -3.20 9.31
CA ASP A 80 -12.87 -1.88 9.48
C ASP A 80 -11.36 -2.04 9.75
N ALA A 81 -10.54 -1.23 9.03
CA ALA A 81 -9.08 -1.34 9.11
C ALA A 81 -8.50 -0.94 10.47
N ASP A 82 -9.16 -0.03 11.20
CA ASP A 82 -8.71 0.35 12.54
C ASP A 82 -8.98 -0.77 13.54
N LYS A 83 -10.13 -1.42 13.44
CA LYS A 83 -10.42 -2.63 14.22
C LYS A 83 -9.47 -3.76 13.86
N ALA A 84 -9.17 -3.96 12.57
CA ALA A 84 -8.16 -4.91 12.14
C ALA A 84 -6.80 -4.60 12.77
N GLY A 85 -6.39 -3.33 12.77
CA GLY A 85 -5.17 -2.88 13.44
C GLY A 85 -5.14 -3.19 14.93
N ALA A 86 -6.26 -2.99 15.64
CA ALA A 86 -6.38 -3.32 17.06
C ALA A 86 -6.27 -4.85 17.31
N VAL A 87 -6.95 -5.67 16.48
CA VAL A 87 -6.85 -7.15 16.54
C VAL A 87 -5.41 -7.60 16.27
N LEU A 88 -4.75 -7.05 15.27
CA LEU A 88 -3.35 -7.36 14.96
C LEU A 88 -2.42 -6.98 16.11
N THR A 89 -2.60 -5.79 16.70
CA THR A 89 -1.81 -5.32 17.85
C THR A 89 -1.93 -6.28 19.03
N SER A 90 -3.14 -6.69 19.38
CA SER A 90 -3.39 -7.62 20.49
C SER A 90 -2.93 -9.05 20.19
N SER A 91 -2.69 -9.38 18.92
CA SER A 91 -2.28 -10.71 18.46
C SER A 91 -0.78 -10.83 18.14
N LEU A 92 0.03 -9.81 18.36
CA LEU A 92 1.44 -9.80 17.95
C LEU A 92 2.25 -10.97 18.53
N ASP A 93 2.05 -11.33 19.79
CA ASP A 93 2.74 -12.47 20.40
C ASP A 93 2.32 -13.81 19.79
N LEU A 94 1.05 -13.95 19.46
CA LEU A 94 0.52 -15.13 18.81
C LEU A 94 1.05 -15.25 17.37
N ILE A 95 1.07 -14.14 16.63
CA ILE A 95 1.63 -14.06 15.28
C ILE A 95 3.11 -14.45 15.30
N ARG A 96 3.86 -13.93 16.29
CA ARG A 96 5.27 -14.28 16.48
C ARG A 96 5.43 -15.77 16.73
N THR A 97 4.65 -16.36 17.62
CA THR A 97 4.70 -17.80 17.92
C THR A 97 4.40 -18.65 16.68
N ALA A 98 3.37 -18.29 15.90
CA ALA A 98 3.04 -18.97 14.65
C ALA A 98 4.18 -18.87 13.63
N ALA A 99 4.76 -17.68 13.48
CA ALA A 99 5.88 -17.45 12.58
C ALA A 99 7.14 -18.22 13.00
N GLU A 100 7.50 -18.23 14.29
CA GLU A 100 8.61 -18.99 14.85
C GLU A 100 8.46 -20.49 14.62
N GLY A 101 7.24 -21.03 14.79
CA GLY A 101 6.93 -22.44 14.52
C GLY A 101 7.21 -22.86 13.06
N ALA A 102 7.01 -21.94 12.12
CA ALA A 102 7.22 -22.17 10.69
C ALA A 102 8.64 -21.78 10.21
N ALA A 103 9.39 -20.99 11.01
CA ALA A 103 10.67 -20.41 10.62
C ALA A 103 11.85 -21.41 10.61
N GLY A 104 11.68 -22.61 11.15
CA GLY A 104 12.74 -23.62 11.16
C GLY A 104 14.02 -23.18 11.90
N GLY A 105 13.85 -22.56 13.07
CA GLY A 105 14.93 -22.10 13.95
C GLY A 105 15.54 -20.74 13.59
N ARG A 106 15.03 -20.03 12.58
CA ARG A 106 15.45 -18.65 12.27
C ARG A 106 14.87 -17.68 13.27
N ALA A 107 15.64 -16.64 13.62
CA ALA A 107 15.12 -15.55 14.44
C ALA A 107 13.94 -14.86 13.73
N VAL A 108 12.88 -14.57 14.46
CA VAL A 108 11.68 -13.90 13.94
C VAL A 108 11.44 -12.61 14.71
N ARG A 109 11.24 -11.51 13.98
CA ARG A 109 10.77 -10.25 14.53
C ARG A 109 9.43 -9.89 13.89
N VAL A 110 8.44 -9.58 14.73
CA VAL A 110 7.11 -9.16 14.27
C VAL A 110 6.83 -7.77 14.82
N SER A 111 6.34 -6.90 13.96
CA SER A 111 5.93 -5.54 14.33
C SER A 111 4.75 -5.07 13.50
N LEU A 112 3.93 -4.20 14.06
CA LEU A 112 2.89 -3.46 13.36
C LEU A 112 3.25 -1.98 13.38
N GLY A 113 3.25 -1.33 12.23
CA GLY A 113 3.62 0.08 12.10
C GLY A 113 3.30 0.60 10.72
N GLU A 114 3.71 1.83 10.45
CA GLU A 114 3.62 2.39 9.10
C GLU A 114 4.89 2.08 8.30
N GLU A 115 4.69 1.74 7.03
CA GLU A 115 5.77 1.42 6.12
C GLU A 115 5.45 1.96 4.73
N ARG A 116 6.49 2.41 4.01
CA ARG A 116 6.37 2.86 2.62
C ARG A 116 6.38 1.69 1.67
N TYR A 117 5.48 1.74 0.72
CA TYR A 117 5.36 0.75 -0.34
C TYR A 117 5.47 1.43 -1.70
N PRO A 118 6.14 0.81 -2.68
CA PRO A 118 6.01 1.20 -4.07
C PRO A 118 4.63 0.80 -4.61
N THR A 119 4.26 1.33 -5.76
CA THR A 119 3.10 0.84 -6.52
C THR A 119 3.19 -0.67 -6.73
N ARG A 120 2.11 -1.38 -6.49
CA ARG A 120 2.03 -2.85 -6.62
C ARG A 120 0.77 -3.29 -7.33
N ASP A 121 0.99 -4.08 -8.39
CA ASP A 121 -0.09 -4.75 -9.12
C ASP A 121 -0.43 -6.09 -8.46
N TYR A 122 -1.72 -6.36 -8.36
CA TYR A 122 -2.32 -7.60 -7.89
C TYR A 122 -3.31 -8.11 -8.94
N ALA A 123 -3.81 -9.32 -8.78
CA ALA A 123 -4.84 -9.85 -9.65
C ALA A 123 -6.12 -9.00 -9.52
N GLY A 124 -6.40 -8.18 -10.53
CA GLY A 124 -7.63 -7.37 -10.63
C GLY A 124 -7.60 -6.00 -9.95
N PHE A 125 -6.51 -5.60 -9.27
CA PHE A 125 -6.38 -4.26 -8.70
C PHE A 125 -4.92 -3.83 -8.57
N THR A 126 -4.69 -2.52 -8.43
CA THR A 126 -3.35 -1.95 -8.21
C THR A 126 -3.39 -1.01 -7.01
N LEU A 127 -2.46 -1.19 -6.07
CA LEU A 127 -2.29 -0.25 -4.96
C LEU A 127 -1.20 0.78 -5.29
N PRO A 128 -1.50 2.08 -5.16
CA PRO A 128 -0.52 3.13 -5.44
C PRO A 128 0.61 3.13 -4.40
N ALA A 129 1.74 3.73 -4.77
CA ALA A 129 2.83 4.02 -3.85
C ALA A 129 2.35 4.91 -2.70
N GLY A 130 2.90 4.71 -1.49
CA GLY A 130 2.57 5.52 -0.32
C GLY A 130 2.83 4.81 1.00
N ARG A 131 2.39 5.46 2.09
CA ARG A 131 2.51 4.92 3.46
C ARG A 131 1.27 4.11 3.80
N TYR A 132 1.51 2.92 4.33
CA TYR A 132 0.46 1.98 4.71
C TYR A 132 0.72 1.40 6.09
N ARG A 133 -0.32 1.11 6.85
CA ARG A 133 -0.23 0.25 8.02
C ARG A 133 0.23 -1.13 7.58
N SER A 134 1.31 -1.64 8.18
CA SER A 134 1.98 -2.88 7.77
C SER A 134 2.25 -3.78 8.97
N LEU A 135 1.80 -5.03 8.87
CA LEU A 135 2.30 -6.12 9.70
C LEU A 135 3.59 -6.64 9.06
N ARG A 136 4.71 -6.39 9.73
CA ARG A 136 6.03 -6.76 9.24
C ARG A 136 6.57 -7.97 9.99
N VAL A 137 6.97 -9.00 9.24
CA VAL A 137 7.61 -10.23 9.74
C VAL A 137 8.98 -10.36 9.13
N VAL A 138 10.03 -10.29 9.93
CA VAL A 138 11.42 -10.32 9.49
C VAL A 138 12.09 -11.59 9.98
N LEU A 139 12.65 -12.37 9.04
CA LEU A 139 13.41 -13.57 9.31
C LEU A 139 14.91 -13.23 9.32
N GLY A 140 15.60 -13.55 10.42
CA GLY A 140 17.01 -13.18 10.60
C GLY A 140 17.24 -11.68 10.42
N GLU A 141 18.16 -11.31 9.53
CA GLU A 141 18.46 -9.91 9.21
C GLU A 141 17.55 -9.31 8.11
N GLY A 142 16.71 -10.13 7.46
CA GLY A 142 15.76 -9.66 6.46
C GLY A 142 16.42 -9.13 5.18
N GLN A 143 17.49 -9.76 4.72
CA GLN A 143 18.25 -9.29 3.54
C GLN A 143 17.79 -9.92 2.21
N GLY A 144 16.84 -10.86 2.26
CA GLY A 144 16.29 -11.51 1.08
C GLY A 144 15.09 -10.80 0.49
N HIS A 145 14.60 -11.33 -0.65
CA HIS A 145 13.44 -10.80 -1.35
C HIS A 145 12.21 -10.73 -0.47
N ASN A 146 11.51 -9.61 -0.61
CA ASN A 146 10.28 -9.28 0.10
C ASN A 146 9.09 -10.08 -0.44
N TRP A 147 8.14 -10.39 0.44
CA TRP A 147 6.78 -10.75 0.08
C TRP A 147 5.83 -9.67 0.56
N TRP A 148 5.05 -9.10 -0.35
CA TRP A 148 4.07 -8.06 -0.04
C TRP A 148 2.67 -8.49 -0.44
N CYS A 149 1.74 -8.43 0.49
CA CYS A 149 0.33 -8.64 0.23
C CYS A 149 -0.56 -7.75 1.13
N VAL A 150 -1.85 -8.02 1.15
CA VAL A 150 -2.83 -7.33 1.99
C VAL A 150 -3.42 -8.35 2.96
N VAL A 151 -3.24 -8.13 4.27
CA VAL A 151 -3.76 -9.02 5.32
C VAL A 151 -5.19 -8.65 5.72
N PHE A 152 -5.55 -7.38 5.56
CA PHE A 152 -6.91 -6.89 5.72
C PHE A 152 -7.26 -5.88 4.61
N PRO A 153 -8.37 -6.10 3.90
CA PRO A 153 -9.15 -7.35 3.83
C PRO A 153 -8.28 -8.55 3.41
N PRO A 154 -8.71 -9.81 3.62
CA PRO A 154 -7.83 -10.98 3.45
C PRO A 154 -7.59 -11.32 1.97
N LEU A 155 -6.62 -10.64 1.35
CA LEU A 155 -6.27 -10.74 -0.08
C LEU A 155 -4.92 -11.44 -0.33
N CYS A 156 -4.33 -12.05 0.69
CA CYS A 156 -3.05 -12.76 0.56
C CYS A 156 -3.16 -14.16 -0.05
N LEU A 157 -4.34 -14.75 -0.08
CA LEU A 157 -4.57 -16.09 -0.62
C LEU A 157 -4.82 -16.04 -2.12
N ALA A 158 -4.42 -17.08 -2.83
CA ALA A 158 -4.37 -17.14 -4.31
C ALA A 158 -5.72 -16.95 -5.05
N ALA A 159 -6.82 -16.89 -4.32
CA ALA A 159 -8.17 -16.63 -4.84
C ALA A 159 -8.77 -15.34 -4.28
N ALA A 160 -7.92 -14.41 -3.80
CA ALA A 160 -8.43 -13.14 -3.29
C ALA A 160 -9.07 -12.34 -4.41
N GLU A 161 -10.38 -12.29 -4.39
CA GLU A 161 -11.18 -11.55 -5.33
C GLU A 161 -11.16 -10.07 -4.96
N LYS A 162 -10.97 -9.20 -5.94
CA LYS A 162 -11.00 -7.74 -5.76
C LYS A 162 -12.29 -7.28 -5.06
N GLU A 163 -13.36 -8.04 -5.18
CA GLU A 163 -14.67 -7.82 -4.56
C GLU A 163 -14.59 -7.77 -3.03
N ALA A 164 -13.62 -8.42 -2.40
CA ALA A 164 -13.41 -8.33 -0.95
C ALA A 164 -13.01 -6.91 -0.48
N MET A 165 -12.58 -6.04 -1.39
CA MET A 165 -12.29 -4.64 -1.10
C MET A 165 -13.55 -3.75 -1.04
N GLN A 166 -14.63 -4.11 -1.74
CA GLN A 166 -15.85 -3.29 -1.79
C GLN A 166 -16.46 -2.96 -0.42
N PRO A 167 -16.58 -3.90 0.53
CA PRO A 167 -17.21 -3.59 1.81
C PRO A 167 -16.35 -2.71 2.73
N VAL A 168 -15.05 -2.58 2.47
CA VAL A 168 -14.11 -1.84 3.32
C VAL A 168 -13.66 -0.51 2.71
N MET A 169 -13.96 -0.26 1.43
CA MET A 169 -13.58 0.95 0.70
C MET A 169 -14.80 1.70 0.21
N ASN A 170 -14.67 3.03 0.07
CA ASN A 170 -15.67 3.80 -0.67
C ASN A 170 -15.58 3.50 -2.18
N PHE A 171 -16.67 3.80 -2.89
CA PHE A 171 -16.78 3.52 -4.33
C PHE A 171 -15.66 4.16 -5.16
N GLU A 172 -15.27 5.41 -4.85
CA GLU A 172 -14.27 6.12 -5.63
C GLU A 172 -12.87 5.50 -5.49
N ASP A 173 -12.49 5.07 -4.28
CA ASP A 173 -11.21 4.42 -4.03
C ASP A 173 -11.17 3.02 -4.66
N TYR A 174 -12.28 2.28 -4.58
CA TYR A 174 -12.41 0.99 -5.22
C TYR A 174 -12.29 1.11 -6.75
N ALA A 175 -13.05 2.02 -7.39
CA ALA A 175 -12.98 2.28 -8.83
C ALA A 175 -11.57 2.73 -9.27
N LEU A 176 -10.87 3.50 -8.41
CA LEU A 176 -9.52 3.96 -8.67
C LEU A 176 -8.52 2.79 -8.71
N ILE A 177 -8.51 1.91 -7.70
CA ILE A 177 -7.55 0.81 -7.60
C ILE A 177 -7.84 -0.32 -8.59
N THR A 178 -9.10 -0.54 -8.97
CA THR A 178 -9.50 -1.52 -9.98
C THR A 178 -9.36 -1.00 -11.40
N ARG A 179 -9.03 0.29 -11.55
CA ARG A 179 -8.89 0.99 -12.85
C ARG A 179 -10.14 0.82 -13.72
N GLU A 180 -11.33 1.01 -13.13
CA GLU A 180 -12.56 1.00 -13.89
C GLU A 180 -12.53 2.03 -15.02
N GLU A 181 -13.37 1.85 -16.03
CA GLU A 181 -13.40 2.72 -17.21
C GLU A 181 -13.49 4.20 -16.80
N GLY A 182 -12.55 5.01 -17.31
CA GLY A 182 -12.43 6.45 -16.99
C GLY A 182 -11.63 6.78 -15.72
N TRP A 183 -11.11 5.79 -14.99
CA TRP A 183 -10.31 6.01 -13.77
C TRP A 183 -8.79 5.85 -13.98
N GLU A 184 -8.33 5.39 -15.13
CA GLU A 184 -6.92 5.12 -15.42
C GLU A 184 -6.03 6.37 -15.26
N ILE A 185 -6.48 7.53 -15.78
CA ILE A 185 -5.73 8.80 -15.66
C ILE A 185 -5.69 9.26 -14.21
N ARG A 186 -6.81 9.11 -13.48
CA ARG A 186 -6.89 9.48 -12.06
C ARG A 186 -5.98 8.61 -11.22
N PHE A 187 -5.95 7.30 -11.49
CA PHE A 187 -5.00 6.39 -10.84
C PHE A 187 -3.56 6.81 -11.12
N ARG A 188 -3.22 7.14 -12.37
CA ARG A 188 -1.87 7.55 -12.75
C ARG A 188 -1.40 8.81 -12.02
N ILE A 189 -2.30 9.75 -11.76
CA ILE A 189 -1.99 10.94 -10.96
C ILE A 189 -1.63 10.56 -9.53
N VAL A 190 -2.41 9.68 -8.88
CA VAL A 190 -2.16 9.23 -7.50
C VAL A 190 -0.86 8.43 -7.42
N GLU A 191 -0.61 7.55 -8.39
CA GLU A 191 0.61 6.76 -8.49
C GLU A 191 1.86 7.65 -8.59
N LEU A 192 1.89 8.57 -9.56
CA LEU A 192 3.02 9.48 -9.77
C LEU A 192 3.26 10.38 -8.55
N TRP A 193 2.19 10.84 -7.91
CA TRP A 193 2.29 11.64 -6.69
C TRP A 193 2.91 10.83 -5.55
N GLY A 194 2.41 9.62 -5.30
CA GLY A 194 2.94 8.73 -4.26
C GLY A 194 4.41 8.35 -4.49
N GLU A 195 4.81 8.09 -5.74
CA GLU A 195 6.21 7.83 -6.10
C GLU A 195 7.09 9.06 -5.86
N LEU A 196 6.61 10.25 -6.23
CA LEU A 196 7.32 11.52 -5.99
C LEU A 196 7.55 11.74 -4.49
N ILE A 197 6.50 11.64 -3.67
CA ILE A 197 6.62 11.81 -2.21
C ILE A 197 7.55 10.77 -1.62
N ASN A 198 7.43 9.50 -2.01
CA ASN A 198 8.36 8.46 -1.56
C ASN A 198 9.82 8.76 -1.92
N SER A 199 10.08 9.42 -3.04
CA SER A 199 11.44 9.79 -3.49
C SER A 199 12.00 11.01 -2.77
N LEU A 200 11.15 11.93 -2.30
CA LEU A 200 11.58 13.16 -1.62
C LEU A 200 11.86 12.96 -0.14
N GLU A 201 11.26 11.94 0.48
CA GLU A 201 11.40 11.65 1.91
C GLU A 201 12.47 10.57 2.21
N LEU A 202 13.30 10.22 1.21
CA LEU A 202 14.50 9.41 1.40
C LEU A 202 15.58 10.22 2.10
#